data_3cd67063be2ec78edbf3461239b8eacb
#
_entry.id   3cd67063be2ec78edbf3461239b8eacb
#
_cell.length_a   1.000
_cell.length_b   1.000
_cell.length_c   1.000
_cell.angle_alpha   90.00
_cell.angle_beta   90.00
_cell.angle_gamma   90.00
#
_symmetry.space_group_name_H-M   'P 1'
#
loop_
_entity.id
_entity.type
_entity.pdbx_description
1 polymer ?
#
loop_
_entity_poly.entity_id
_entity_poly.type
_entity_poly.pdbx_seq_one_letter_code
_entity_poly.pdbx_strand_id
1 'polypeptide(L)'
;MGKTFDQSLIDTANIPMSMIDPEDMADTSSEDFISMRRVQQGCHSELTNRVDFPFNKYTKTIQLSKGQNAYSLPEGRIISARIAYNNTIYELQYDSDIALYPDKTKTPEVYTVSYNPNRVKFYPTPDKAYTVNLDYNSTKNVILPNGDYSYLIEVGSTLRMPEQFQHLYFDALEYYVLYTNMRKVSNPRWQPTYEIFKQKWATFLHGTKPVDAETIFTI
;
A
#
# COMPACT_ATOMS: atom_id res chain seq x y z
N MET A 1 -15.99 3.10 15.55
CA MET A 1 -14.57 2.76 15.79
C MET A 1 -14.23 1.62 14.85
N GLY A 2 -13.26 1.79 13.97
CA GLY A 2 -12.92 0.77 12.98
C GLY A 2 -12.36 -0.50 13.63
N LYS A 3 -12.48 -1.63 12.93
CA LYS A 3 -11.95 -2.93 13.35
C LYS A 3 -10.42 -2.86 13.49
N THR A 4 -9.87 -3.41 14.58
CA THR A 4 -8.41 -3.52 14.77
C THR A 4 -7.88 -4.79 14.11
N PHE A 5 -6.57 -4.83 13.87
CA PHE A 5 -5.90 -6.05 13.40
C PHE A 5 -5.95 -7.17 14.46
N ASP A 6 -5.97 -6.84 15.75
CA ASP A 6 -6.12 -7.83 16.83
C ASP A 6 -7.49 -8.49 16.76
N GLN A 7 -8.55 -7.70 16.60
CA GLN A 7 -9.89 -8.25 16.43
C GLN A 7 -9.98 -9.16 15.21
N SER A 8 -9.29 -8.80 14.11
CA SER A 8 -9.22 -9.65 12.91
C SER A 8 -8.54 -10.99 13.17
N LEU A 9 -7.55 -11.09 14.07
CA LEU A 9 -6.96 -12.39 14.45
C LEU A 9 -7.93 -13.24 15.25
N ILE A 10 -8.67 -12.65 16.20
CA ILE A 10 -9.73 -13.34 16.96
C ILE A 10 -10.80 -13.86 16.01
N ASP A 11 -11.23 -13.04 15.06
CA ASP A 11 -12.24 -13.41 14.06
C ASP A 11 -11.73 -14.54 13.14
N THR A 12 -10.42 -14.52 12.78
CA THR A 12 -9.78 -15.61 12.03
C THR A 12 -9.84 -16.93 12.78
N ALA A 13 -9.60 -16.91 14.10
CA ALA A 13 -9.68 -18.11 14.95
C ALA A 13 -11.13 -18.62 15.08
N ASN A 14 -12.11 -17.73 15.05
CA ASN A 14 -13.53 -18.09 15.11
C ASN A 14 -14.11 -18.65 13.79
N ILE A 15 -13.35 -18.64 12.68
CA ILE A 15 -13.81 -19.27 11.44
C ILE A 15 -13.97 -20.79 11.67
N PRO A 16 -15.12 -21.40 11.31
CA PRO A 16 -15.43 -22.80 11.68
C PRO A 16 -14.40 -23.86 11.23
N MET A 17 -13.58 -23.55 10.23
CA MET A 17 -12.51 -24.43 9.74
C MET A 17 -11.15 -24.11 10.36
N SER A 18 -11.05 -23.10 11.22
CA SER A 18 -9.80 -22.74 11.90
C SER A 18 -9.41 -23.85 12.89
N MET A 19 -8.10 -24.04 13.04
CA MET A 19 -7.51 -24.88 14.08
C MET A 19 -6.79 -24.02 15.14
N ILE A 20 -7.02 -22.72 15.10
CA ILE A 20 -6.44 -21.73 15.99
C ILE A 20 -7.41 -21.56 17.16
N ASP A 21 -6.90 -21.61 18.39
CA ASP A 21 -7.73 -21.36 19.57
C ASP A 21 -8.04 -19.86 19.69
N PRO A 22 -9.31 -19.46 19.75
CA PRO A 22 -9.67 -18.06 19.95
C PRO A 22 -9.16 -17.48 21.28
N GLU A 23 -9.00 -18.29 22.32
CA GLU A 23 -8.46 -17.84 23.61
C GLU A 23 -6.99 -17.43 23.48
N ASP A 24 -6.19 -18.17 22.70
CA ASP A 24 -4.80 -17.81 22.40
C ASP A 24 -4.69 -16.49 21.62
N MET A 25 -5.70 -16.17 20.79
CA MET A 25 -5.73 -14.91 20.06
C MET A 25 -6.23 -13.72 20.88
N ALA A 26 -6.83 -13.97 22.04
CA ALA A 26 -7.22 -12.92 22.98
C ALA A 26 -6.03 -12.45 23.86
N ASP A 27 -5.04 -13.31 24.07
CA ASP A 27 -3.81 -12.96 24.80
C ASP A 27 -2.71 -12.46 23.85
N THR A 28 -2.54 -11.15 23.77
CA THR A 28 -1.55 -10.51 22.89
C THR A 28 -0.09 -10.81 23.26
N SER A 29 0.16 -11.44 24.42
CA SER A 29 1.48 -11.87 24.87
C SER A 29 1.78 -13.34 24.56
N SER A 30 0.79 -14.13 24.16
CA SER A 30 0.98 -15.54 23.83
C SER A 30 1.90 -15.73 22.60
N GLU A 31 2.64 -16.85 22.60
CA GLU A 31 3.51 -17.19 21.46
C GLU A 31 2.69 -17.41 20.18
N ASP A 32 1.50 -17.97 20.29
CA ASP A 32 0.59 -18.23 19.18
C ASP A 32 0.05 -16.93 18.59
N PHE A 33 -0.36 -15.96 19.43
CA PHE A 33 -0.72 -14.63 18.96
C PHE A 33 0.43 -13.96 18.20
N ILE A 34 1.63 -13.95 18.77
CA ILE A 34 2.81 -13.34 18.15
C ILE A 34 3.13 -14.01 16.80
N SER A 35 3.03 -15.35 16.75
CA SER A 35 3.24 -16.11 15.51
C SER A 35 2.19 -15.76 14.44
N MET A 36 0.91 -15.74 14.81
CA MET A 36 -0.18 -15.41 13.89
C MET A 36 -0.13 -13.95 13.45
N ARG A 37 0.30 -13.03 14.32
CA ARG A 37 0.54 -11.63 13.97
C ARG A 37 1.59 -11.49 12.87
N ARG A 38 2.67 -12.26 12.91
CA ARG A 38 3.69 -12.27 11.86
C ARG A 38 3.12 -12.77 10.52
N VAL A 39 2.27 -13.80 10.55
CA VAL A 39 1.57 -14.27 9.35
C VAL A 39 0.63 -13.19 8.81
N GLN A 40 -0.16 -12.56 9.67
CA GLN A 40 -1.06 -11.46 9.32
C GLN A 40 -0.30 -10.28 8.69
N GLN A 41 0.82 -9.89 9.28
CA GLN A 41 1.70 -8.83 8.74
C GLN A 41 2.18 -9.17 7.32
N GLY A 42 2.62 -10.41 7.09
CA GLY A 42 3.06 -10.88 5.78
C GLY A 42 1.92 -10.84 4.75
N CYS A 43 0.76 -11.36 5.11
CA CYS A 43 -0.45 -11.35 4.27
C CYS A 43 -0.90 -9.92 3.95
N HIS A 44 -0.95 -9.04 4.95
CA HIS A 44 -1.30 -7.63 4.78
C HIS A 44 -0.34 -6.93 3.81
N SER A 45 0.97 -7.09 4.01
CA SER A 45 1.98 -6.50 3.14
C SER A 45 1.87 -7.02 1.70
N GLU A 46 1.61 -8.31 1.51
CA GLU A 46 1.43 -8.88 0.18
C GLU A 46 0.20 -8.32 -0.53
N LEU A 47 -0.95 -8.25 0.14
CA LEU A 47 -2.18 -7.71 -0.43
C LEU A 47 -2.06 -6.23 -0.78
N THR A 48 -1.47 -5.42 0.11
CA THR A 48 -1.35 -3.98 -0.10
C THR A 48 -0.29 -3.59 -1.14
N ASN A 49 0.73 -4.43 -1.35
CA ASN A 49 1.74 -4.20 -2.39
C ASN A 49 1.25 -4.55 -3.80
N ARG A 50 0.19 -5.35 -3.93
CA ARG A 50 -0.35 -5.77 -5.24
C ARG A 50 -1.39 -4.83 -5.82
N VAL A 51 -1.94 -3.92 -5.02
CA VAL A 51 -3.07 -3.08 -5.42
C VAL A 51 -2.81 -1.61 -5.09
N ASP A 52 -3.08 -0.76 -6.08
CA ASP A 52 -3.08 0.69 -5.90
C ASP A 52 -4.43 1.16 -5.39
N PHE A 53 -4.53 1.34 -4.08
CA PHE A 53 -5.75 1.85 -3.48
C PHE A 53 -5.91 3.36 -3.73
N PRO A 54 -7.08 3.82 -4.22
CA PRO A 54 -7.33 5.24 -4.48
C PRO A 54 -7.11 6.13 -3.26
N PHE A 55 -7.41 5.62 -2.07
CA PHE A 55 -7.28 6.34 -0.79
C PHE A 55 -5.85 6.39 -0.23
N ASN A 56 -4.88 5.69 -0.88
CA ASN A 56 -3.45 5.74 -0.53
C ASN A 56 -2.64 6.66 -1.46
N LYS A 57 -3.31 7.37 -2.36
CA LYS A 57 -2.67 8.33 -3.27
C LYS A 57 -2.45 9.65 -2.56
N TYR A 58 -1.22 10.15 -2.65
CA TYR A 58 -0.78 11.42 -2.08
C TYR A 58 0.04 12.18 -3.09
N THR A 59 0.10 13.50 -2.90
CA THR A 59 0.99 14.37 -3.67
C THR A 59 2.03 14.97 -2.75
N LYS A 60 3.31 14.82 -3.09
CA LYS A 60 4.42 15.51 -2.44
C LYS A 60 4.99 16.56 -3.39
N THR A 61 5.03 17.81 -2.93
CA THR A 61 5.68 18.90 -3.64
C THR A 61 7.16 18.93 -3.31
N ILE A 62 8.02 18.97 -4.33
CA ILE A 62 9.47 19.11 -4.22
C ILE A 62 9.88 20.39 -4.92
N GLN A 63 10.69 21.19 -4.23
CA GLN A 63 11.35 22.37 -4.82
C GLN A 63 12.70 21.94 -5.38
N LEU A 64 12.83 21.97 -6.69
CA LEU A 64 14.09 21.70 -7.36
C LEU A 64 14.98 22.94 -7.29
N SER A 65 16.27 22.74 -7.08
CA SER A 65 17.29 23.77 -7.06
C SER A 65 18.17 23.68 -8.31
N LYS A 66 18.68 24.83 -8.76
CA LYS A 66 19.63 24.88 -9.87
C LYS A 66 20.85 23.99 -9.59
N GLY A 67 21.19 23.15 -10.54
CA GLY A 67 22.35 22.27 -10.48
C GLY A 67 22.18 21.01 -9.62
N GLN A 68 21.03 20.84 -8.95
CA GLN A 68 20.74 19.65 -8.16
C GLN A 68 19.72 18.78 -8.91
N ASN A 69 20.07 17.54 -9.21
CA ASN A 69 19.21 16.60 -9.95
C ASN A 69 18.63 15.47 -9.11
N ALA A 70 19.06 15.27 -7.84
CA ALA A 70 18.62 14.16 -7.01
C ALA A 70 18.01 14.65 -5.69
N TYR A 71 16.83 14.11 -5.34
CA TYR A 71 16.04 14.49 -4.17
C TYR A 71 15.53 13.25 -3.45
N SER A 72 15.20 13.40 -2.16
CA SER A 72 14.63 12.31 -1.37
C SER A 72 13.22 11.96 -1.85
N LEU A 73 12.98 10.67 -2.05
CA LEU A 73 11.65 10.15 -2.34
C LEU A 73 10.73 10.20 -1.12
N PRO A 74 9.40 10.34 -1.32
CA PRO A 74 8.44 9.92 -0.31
C PRO A 74 8.49 8.41 -0.10
N GLU A 75 8.01 7.94 1.04
CA GLU A 75 7.81 6.51 1.27
C GLU A 75 6.60 6.02 0.49
N GLY A 76 6.86 5.26 -0.57
CA GLY A 76 5.83 4.74 -1.44
C GLY A 76 6.29 4.58 -2.88
N ARG A 77 5.38 4.11 -3.73
CA ARG A 77 5.61 3.95 -5.16
C ARG A 77 5.17 5.21 -5.91
N ILE A 78 6.06 5.83 -6.67
CA ILE A 78 5.71 6.97 -7.55
C ILE A 78 4.77 6.50 -8.66
N ILE A 79 3.70 7.26 -8.87
CA ILE A 79 2.71 7.06 -9.93
C ILE A 79 3.02 7.99 -11.10
N SER A 80 3.24 9.28 -10.80
CA SER A 80 3.54 10.30 -11.79
C SER A 80 4.35 11.44 -11.19
N ALA A 81 5.03 12.20 -12.05
CA ALA A 81 5.72 13.42 -11.69
C ALA A 81 5.28 14.55 -12.63
N ARG A 82 4.92 15.71 -12.07
CA ARG A 82 4.46 16.87 -12.84
C ARG A 82 5.26 18.10 -12.43
N ILE A 83 5.77 18.82 -13.43
CA ILE A 83 6.53 20.08 -13.25
C ILE A 83 5.66 21.28 -13.63
N ALA A 84 5.65 22.31 -12.77
CA ALA A 84 5.03 23.60 -13.08
C ALA A 84 6.08 24.53 -13.69
N TYR A 85 5.82 25.02 -14.90
CA TYR A 85 6.69 25.93 -15.64
C TYR A 85 5.87 26.87 -16.51
N ASN A 86 6.15 28.17 -16.47
CA ASN A 86 5.45 29.21 -17.24
C ASN A 86 3.92 29.13 -17.15
N ASN A 87 3.37 28.96 -15.95
CA ASN A 87 1.93 28.79 -15.70
C ASN A 87 1.28 27.56 -16.37
N THR A 88 2.10 26.63 -16.86
CA THR A 88 1.65 25.37 -17.46
C THR A 88 2.21 24.20 -16.63
N ILE A 89 1.42 23.14 -16.50
CA ILE A 89 1.83 21.90 -15.85
C ILE A 89 2.15 20.88 -16.93
N TYR A 90 3.35 20.32 -16.86
CA TYR A 90 3.82 19.27 -17.77
C TYR A 90 4.03 17.98 -16.99
N GLU A 91 3.63 16.85 -17.55
CA GLU A 91 3.96 15.54 -17.02
C GLU A 91 5.39 15.17 -17.44
N LEU A 92 6.20 14.73 -16.46
CA LEU A 92 7.55 14.22 -16.70
C LEU A 92 7.46 12.73 -17.05
N GLN A 93 8.23 12.29 -18.02
CA GLN A 93 8.28 10.87 -18.39
C GLN A 93 9.21 10.10 -17.45
N TYR A 94 8.82 8.86 -17.11
CA TYR A 94 9.70 7.95 -16.40
C TYR A 94 10.70 7.32 -17.36
N ASP A 95 12.00 7.34 -17.00
CA ASP A 95 13.05 6.71 -17.76
C ASP A 95 14.11 6.10 -16.84
N SER A 96 14.33 4.79 -16.97
CA SER A 96 15.33 4.06 -16.16
C SER A 96 16.77 4.40 -16.53
N ASP A 97 16.99 4.88 -17.76
CA ASP A 97 18.32 4.99 -18.36
C ASP A 97 18.95 6.39 -18.25
N ILE A 98 18.35 7.27 -17.45
CA ILE A 98 18.84 8.64 -17.18
C ILE A 98 20.36 8.67 -16.87
N ALA A 99 20.89 7.64 -16.20
CA ALA A 99 22.30 7.56 -15.86
C ALA A 99 23.24 7.47 -17.08
N LEU A 100 22.70 7.10 -18.24
CA LEU A 100 23.44 6.99 -19.50
C LEU A 100 23.43 8.28 -20.32
N TYR A 101 22.65 9.28 -19.90
CA TYR A 101 22.50 10.52 -20.64
C TYR A 101 23.69 11.47 -20.37
N PRO A 102 24.10 12.25 -21.40
CA PRO A 102 25.15 13.25 -21.21
C PRO A 102 24.68 14.35 -20.26
N ASP A 103 25.61 14.90 -19.49
CA ASP A 103 25.31 16.02 -18.60
C ASP A 103 24.73 17.21 -19.37
N LYS A 104 23.50 17.56 -19.06
CA LYS A 104 22.79 18.73 -19.60
C LYS A 104 22.09 19.48 -18.49
N THR A 105 22.06 20.79 -18.58
CA THR A 105 21.35 21.67 -17.65
C THR A 105 20.27 22.43 -18.41
N LYS A 106 19.00 22.16 -18.07
CA LYS A 106 17.81 22.73 -18.70
C LYS A 106 16.58 22.46 -17.79
N THR A 107 15.38 22.83 -18.27
CA THR A 107 14.13 22.39 -17.67
C THR A 107 14.06 20.85 -17.69
N PRO A 108 13.79 20.18 -16.55
CA PRO A 108 13.61 18.73 -16.50
C PRO A 108 12.46 18.25 -17.40
N GLU A 109 12.68 17.14 -18.08
CA GLU A 109 11.73 16.51 -19.02
C GLU A 109 11.39 15.07 -18.59
N VAL A 110 12.35 14.40 -17.92
CA VAL A 110 12.20 13.02 -17.46
C VAL A 110 12.64 12.84 -16.00
N TYR A 111 12.21 11.75 -15.39
CA TYR A 111 12.65 11.36 -14.06
C TYR A 111 12.93 9.87 -13.96
N THR A 112 13.77 9.48 -13.01
CA THR A 112 13.97 8.08 -12.61
C THR A 112 13.93 7.95 -11.10
N VAL A 113 13.72 6.73 -10.62
CA VAL A 113 13.59 6.40 -9.21
C VAL A 113 14.63 5.34 -8.83
N SER A 114 15.34 5.59 -7.73
CA SER A 114 16.21 4.62 -7.08
C SER A 114 15.71 4.37 -5.67
N TYR A 115 15.52 3.11 -5.29
CA TYR A 115 15.09 2.72 -3.95
C TYR A 115 16.25 2.38 -3.01
N ASN A 116 17.49 2.36 -3.51
CA ASN A 116 18.69 2.19 -2.69
C ASN A 116 19.86 3.06 -3.24
N PRO A 117 20.09 4.27 -2.70
CA PRO A 117 19.27 5.00 -1.73
C PRO A 117 17.95 5.51 -2.30
N ASN A 118 16.98 5.79 -1.40
CA ASN A 118 15.64 6.25 -1.76
C ASN A 118 15.67 7.65 -2.37
N ARG A 119 15.76 7.77 -3.70
CA ARG A 119 15.92 9.05 -4.42
C ARG A 119 15.13 9.08 -5.73
N VAL A 120 14.64 10.27 -6.08
CA VAL A 120 14.21 10.62 -7.42
C VAL A 120 15.29 11.48 -8.07
N LYS A 121 15.63 11.19 -9.33
CA LYS A 121 16.51 12.01 -10.13
C LYS A 121 15.73 12.60 -11.30
N PHE A 122 16.08 13.83 -11.67
CA PHE A 122 15.49 14.57 -12.78
C PHE A 122 16.53 14.84 -13.85
N TYR A 123 16.10 14.77 -15.11
CA TYR A 123 16.96 15.05 -16.24
C TYR A 123 16.18 15.86 -17.32
N PRO A 124 16.78 16.83 -17.96
CA PRO A 124 18.09 17.46 -17.66
C PRO A 124 18.20 17.99 -16.23
N THR A 125 19.42 18.20 -15.75
CA THR A 125 19.65 18.85 -14.44
C THR A 125 18.99 20.24 -14.45
N PRO A 126 18.25 20.64 -13.38
CA PRO A 126 17.59 21.93 -13.31
C PRO A 126 18.53 23.12 -13.54
N ASP A 127 18.20 24.00 -14.48
CA ASP A 127 18.95 25.26 -14.77
C ASP A 127 18.52 26.41 -13.86
N LYS A 128 17.39 26.29 -13.17
CA LYS A 128 16.85 27.21 -12.18
C LYS A 128 15.97 26.46 -11.16
N ALA A 129 15.30 27.19 -10.30
CA ALA A 129 14.32 26.60 -9.37
C ALA A 129 13.04 26.21 -10.12
N TYR A 130 12.49 25.02 -9.79
CA TYR A 130 11.22 24.52 -10.30
C TYR A 130 10.42 23.86 -9.17
N THR A 131 9.10 23.84 -9.33
CA THR A 131 8.20 23.09 -8.45
C THR A 131 7.77 21.83 -9.14
N VAL A 132 8.02 20.67 -8.53
CA VAL A 132 7.58 19.37 -9.02
C VAL A 132 6.62 18.75 -8.01
N ASN A 133 5.48 18.26 -8.49
CA ASN A 133 4.54 17.47 -7.73
C ASN A 133 4.73 15.99 -8.08
N LEU A 134 5.05 15.17 -7.08
CA LEU A 134 5.11 13.71 -7.19
C LEU A 134 3.81 13.12 -6.64
N ASP A 135 3.05 12.45 -7.48
CA ASP A 135 1.93 11.63 -7.03
C ASP A 135 2.46 10.23 -6.71
N TYR A 136 2.11 9.72 -5.55
CA TYR A 136 2.61 8.43 -5.08
C TYR A 136 1.58 7.66 -4.27
N ASN A 137 1.67 6.33 -4.30
CA ASN A 137 0.96 5.46 -3.36
C ASN A 137 1.82 5.22 -2.13
N SER A 138 1.28 5.60 -0.97
CA SER A 138 1.94 5.33 0.30
C SER A 138 1.88 3.83 0.65
N THR A 139 2.98 3.30 1.17
CA THR A 139 3.04 1.95 1.76
C THR A 139 2.57 1.92 3.21
N LYS A 140 2.34 3.10 3.82
CA LYS A 140 1.91 3.22 5.21
C LYS A 140 0.38 3.09 5.32
N ASN A 141 -0.08 1.84 5.38
CA ASN A 141 -1.51 1.50 5.38
C ASN A 141 -2.07 1.22 6.79
N VAL A 142 -1.24 1.32 7.81
CA VAL A 142 -1.58 1.03 9.20
C VAL A 142 -1.58 2.32 10.01
N ILE A 143 -2.56 2.48 10.88
CA ILE A 143 -2.62 3.54 11.89
C ILE A 143 -2.26 2.91 13.23
N LEU A 144 -1.18 3.36 13.84
CA LEU A 144 -0.75 2.93 15.16
C LEU A 144 -1.65 3.53 16.27
N PRO A 145 -1.64 2.96 17.48
CA PRO A 145 -2.43 3.48 18.61
C PRO A 145 -2.15 4.95 18.96
N ASN A 146 -0.93 5.44 18.69
CA ASN A 146 -0.52 6.84 18.88
C ASN A 146 -0.98 7.77 17.73
N GLY A 147 -1.64 7.24 16.69
CA GLY A 147 -2.12 7.96 15.52
C GLY A 147 -1.11 8.08 14.37
N ASP A 148 0.12 7.58 14.54
CA ASP A 148 1.12 7.58 13.47
C ASP A 148 0.78 6.58 12.37
N TYR A 149 1.32 6.83 11.17
CA TYR A 149 1.17 5.92 10.03
C TYR A 149 2.37 5.00 9.89
N SER A 150 2.10 3.72 9.73
CA SER A 150 3.11 2.66 9.63
C SER A 150 2.79 1.68 8.50
N TYR A 151 3.77 0.88 8.13
CA TYR A 151 3.61 -0.36 7.36
C TYR A 151 3.60 -1.60 8.28
N LEU A 152 4.00 -1.43 9.55
CA LEU A 152 4.00 -2.49 10.55
C LEU A 152 2.71 -2.47 11.37
N ILE A 153 2.20 -3.66 11.67
CA ILE A 153 1.04 -3.86 12.53
C ILE A 153 1.53 -4.05 13.97
N GLU A 154 1.09 -3.19 14.86
CA GLU A 154 1.30 -3.29 16.31
C GLU A 154 -0.02 -3.61 17.01
N VAL A 155 0.04 -3.97 18.30
CA VAL A 155 -1.17 -4.20 19.12
C VAL A 155 -2.01 -2.92 19.14
N GLY A 156 -3.32 -3.05 18.89
CA GLY A 156 -4.25 -1.93 18.84
C GLY A 156 -4.25 -1.15 17.51
N SER A 157 -3.41 -1.56 16.53
CA SER A 157 -3.39 -0.90 15.22
C SER A 157 -4.69 -1.08 14.45
N THR A 158 -5.03 -0.08 13.66
CA THR A 158 -6.18 -0.08 12.74
C THR A 158 -5.73 0.11 11.30
N LEU A 159 -6.62 -0.16 10.35
CA LEU A 159 -6.34 -0.02 8.93
C LEU A 159 -6.61 1.42 8.47
N ARG A 160 -5.68 2.00 7.72
CA ARG A 160 -5.83 3.29 7.03
C ARG A 160 -6.64 3.12 5.76
N MET A 161 -7.95 3.01 5.90
CA MET A 161 -8.89 2.80 4.80
C MET A 161 -10.23 3.39 5.20
N PRO A 162 -11.04 3.94 4.26
CA PRO A 162 -12.40 4.36 4.56
C PRO A 162 -13.21 3.23 5.20
N GLU A 163 -13.95 3.53 6.27
CA GLU A 163 -14.62 2.54 7.12
C GLU A 163 -15.54 1.61 6.33
N GLN A 164 -16.19 2.13 5.29
CA GLN A 164 -17.06 1.37 4.39
C GLN A 164 -16.38 0.21 3.65
N PHE A 165 -15.05 0.24 3.50
CA PHE A 165 -14.29 -0.83 2.84
C PHE A 165 -13.54 -1.74 3.82
N GLN A 166 -13.39 -1.31 5.09
CA GLN A 166 -12.59 -2.04 6.06
C GLN A 166 -13.10 -3.47 6.29
N HIS A 167 -14.42 -3.66 6.39
CA HIS A 167 -15.00 -4.97 6.61
C HIS A 167 -14.72 -5.95 5.47
N LEU A 168 -14.81 -5.50 4.22
CA LEU A 168 -14.50 -6.34 3.05
C LEU A 168 -13.02 -6.70 2.98
N TYR A 169 -12.16 -5.75 3.35
CA TYR A 169 -10.72 -5.99 3.41
C TYR A 169 -10.36 -7.00 4.51
N PHE A 170 -10.87 -6.81 5.73
CA PHE A 170 -10.60 -7.72 6.83
C PHE A 170 -11.17 -9.11 6.58
N ASP A 171 -12.36 -9.23 6.00
CA ASP A 171 -12.92 -10.51 5.57
C ASP A 171 -11.96 -11.28 4.63
N ALA A 172 -11.36 -10.58 3.67
CA ALA A 172 -10.40 -11.20 2.75
C ALA A 172 -9.08 -11.52 3.47
N LEU A 173 -8.57 -10.61 4.30
CA LEU A 173 -7.32 -10.80 5.05
C LEU A 173 -7.41 -12.02 5.99
N GLU A 174 -8.51 -12.19 6.70
CA GLU A 174 -8.75 -13.31 7.64
C GLU A 174 -8.66 -14.66 6.93
N TYR A 175 -9.31 -14.81 5.79
CA TYR A 175 -9.21 -16.04 4.99
C TYR A 175 -7.82 -16.23 4.38
N TYR A 176 -7.10 -15.15 4.07
CA TYR A 176 -5.73 -15.25 3.58
C TYR A 176 -4.75 -15.66 4.67
N VAL A 177 -4.91 -15.15 5.88
CA VAL A 177 -4.14 -15.56 7.06
C VAL A 177 -4.40 -17.02 7.38
N LEU A 178 -5.68 -17.43 7.42
CA LEU A 178 -6.08 -18.81 7.69
C LEU A 178 -5.50 -19.78 6.63
N TYR A 179 -5.64 -19.45 5.34
CA TYR A 179 -5.04 -20.21 4.23
C TYR A 179 -3.53 -20.37 4.39
N THR A 180 -2.85 -19.27 4.68
CA THR A 180 -1.39 -19.25 4.82
C THR A 180 -0.93 -20.13 5.98
N ASN A 181 -1.65 -20.07 7.12
CA ASN A 181 -1.37 -20.92 8.27
C ASN A 181 -1.63 -22.41 7.96
N MET A 182 -2.77 -22.74 7.37
CA MET A 182 -3.12 -24.11 6.98
C MET A 182 -2.11 -24.70 6.00
N ARG A 183 -1.67 -23.93 5.02
CA ARG A 183 -0.65 -24.35 4.05
C ARG A 183 0.68 -24.65 4.73
N LYS A 184 1.09 -23.83 5.69
CA LYS A 184 2.33 -24.01 6.46
C LYS A 184 2.36 -25.33 7.23
N VAL A 185 1.22 -25.75 7.77
CA VAL A 185 1.07 -27.04 8.50
C VAL A 185 0.57 -28.19 7.64
N SER A 186 0.56 -28.04 6.33
CA SER A 186 0.10 -29.05 5.35
C SER A 186 -1.32 -29.57 5.59
N ASN A 187 -2.21 -28.73 6.14
CA ASN A 187 -3.61 -29.08 6.35
C ASN A 187 -4.35 -29.14 4.99
N PRO A 188 -5.02 -30.25 4.64
CA PRO A 188 -5.68 -30.41 3.32
C PRO A 188 -6.80 -29.41 3.04
N ARG A 189 -7.32 -28.75 4.09
CA ARG A 189 -8.37 -27.72 3.95
C ARG A 189 -7.83 -26.37 3.39
N TRP A 190 -6.54 -26.24 3.16
CA TRP A 190 -5.97 -24.99 2.61
C TRP A 190 -6.55 -24.63 1.22
N GLN A 191 -6.85 -25.63 0.38
CA GLN A 191 -7.38 -25.37 -0.97
C GLN A 191 -8.76 -24.69 -0.94
N PRO A 192 -9.81 -25.27 -0.27
CA PRO A 192 -11.10 -24.59 -0.17
C PRO A 192 -11.00 -23.23 0.52
N THR A 193 -10.14 -23.07 1.53
CA THR A 193 -9.90 -21.77 2.18
C THR A 193 -9.36 -20.74 1.22
N TYR A 194 -8.45 -21.12 0.33
CA TYR A 194 -7.90 -20.24 -0.71
C TYR A 194 -8.97 -19.81 -1.73
N GLU A 195 -9.89 -20.70 -2.11
CA GLU A 195 -10.99 -20.34 -3.01
C GLU A 195 -11.92 -19.28 -2.37
N ILE A 196 -12.23 -19.45 -1.07
CA ILE A 196 -13.02 -18.45 -0.32
C ILE A 196 -12.26 -17.12 -0.27
N PHE A 197 -10.96 -17.14 0.03
CA PHE A 197 -10.14 -15.94 0.01
C PHE A 197 -10.23 -15.22 -1.35
N LYS A 198 -10.07 -15.93 -2.46
CA LYS A 198 -10.14 -15.32 -3.81
C LYS A 198 -11.48 -14.63 -4.05
N GLN A 199 -12.58 -15.26 -3.64
CA GLN A 199 -13.92 -14.66 -3.76
C GLN A 199 -14.06 -13.38 -2.92
N LYS A 200 -13.63 -13.43 -1.66
CA LYS A 200 -13.64 -12.27 -0.75
C LYS A 200 -12.78 -11.13 -1.28
N TRP A 201 -11.59 -11.45 -1.77
CA TRP A 201 -10.68 -10.48 -2.36
C TRP A 201 -11.25 -9.83 -3.63
N ALA A 202 -11.87 -10.62 -4.50
CA ALA A 202 -12.56 -10.10 -5.67
C ALA A 202 -13.70 -9.15 -5.28
N THR A 203 -14.51 -9.51 -4.27
CA THR A 203 -15.58 -8.64 -3.74
C THR A 203 -15.02 -7.32 -3.22
N PHE A 204 -13.93 -7.34 -2.46
CA PHE A 204 -13.25 -6.13 -1.99
C PHE A 204 -12.77 -5.25 -3.15
N LEU A 205 -12.08 -5.83 -4.13
CA LEU A 205 -11.57 -5.09 -5.29
C LEU A 205 -12.69 -4.47 -6.13
N HIS A 206 -13.82 -5.15 -6.27
CA HIS A 206 -15.00 -4.60 -6.96
C HIS A 206 -15.60 -3.43 -6.17
N GLY A 207 -15.71 -3.55 -4.85
CA GLY A 207 -16.25 -2.50 -3.99
C GLY A 207 -15.39 -1.23 -3.94
N THR A 208 -14.07 -1.34 -4.17
CA THR A 208 -13.14 -0.20 -4.11
C THR A 208 -12.90 0.48 -5.46
N LYS A 209 -13.42 -0.09 -6.57
CA LYS A 209 -13.34 0.58 -7.88
C LYS A 209 -14.14 1.88 -7.85
N PRO A 210 -13.64 2.98 -8.44
CA PRO A 210 -14.46 4.14 -8.70
C PRO A 210 -15.67 3.71 -9.53
N VAL A 211 -16.87 4.13 -9.12
CA VAL A 211 -18.05 3.98 -9.98
C VAL A 211 -17.83 4.94 -11.14
N ASP A 212 -17.59 4.42 -12.32
CA ASP A 212 -17.53 5.25 -13.53
C ASP A 212 -18.86 5.99 -13.66
N ALA A 213 -18.80 7.32 -13.77
CA ALA A 213 -20.00 8.18 -13.82
C ALA A 213 -20.95 7.80 -14.96
N GLU A 214 -20.48 7.07 -15.97
CA GLU A 214 -21.28 6.56 -17.08
C GLU A 214 -22.24 5.41 -16.69
N THR A 215 -21.96 4.68 -15.60
CA THR A 215 -22.80 3.54 -15.17
C THR A 215 -24.04 3.98 -14.38
N ILE A 216 -24.12 5.23 -13.96
CA ILE A 216 -25.24 5.75 -13.13
C ILE A 216 -26.47 6.17 -13.99
N PHE A 217 -26.31 6.28 -15.30
CA PHE A 217 -27.37 6.80 -16.20
C PHE A 217 -27.99 5.77 -17.15
N THR A 218 -27.84 4.48 -16.88
CA THR A 218 -28.52 3.42 -17.65
C THR A 218 -29.49 2.67 -16.72
N ILE A 219 -30.64 3.32 -16.42
CA ILE A 219 -31.89 2.68 -15.96
C ILE A 219 -33.00 3.14 -16.89
#